data_a0d095b54e0c026766ea37e18bda3668
#
_entry.id   a0d095b54e0c026766ea37e18bda3668
#
_cell.length_a   1.000
_cell.length_b   1.000
_cell.length_c   1.000
_cell.angle_alpha   90.00
_cell.angle_beta   90.00
_cell.angle_gamma   90.00
#
_symmetry.space_group_name_H-M   'P 1'
#
loop_
_entity.id
_entity.type
_entity.pdbx_description
1 polymer ?
#
loop_
_entity_poly.entity_id
_entity_poly.type
_entity_poly.pdbx_seq_one_letter_code
_entity_poly.pdbx_strand_id
1 'polypeptide(L)'
;VSSGLAVGALVEPPFWAVGVDGAPMAEVEDFLLDFWACGNAESSCRAYAFGLLRWFRHLQIAQTSWERATRTTVRDFVLACKQPSALSSRTLKPRTINHNLAVVSEFYRFQLGQGRGPVSNPVPQRGESRRNGTRSPEAPFRLDPRADLRQRVPQGQPRSLPESRIAELFRILDHPRDRALLEFYLSSAARPSELLAMTFEDVDPGQQQITVTRKGTRARQALPASPEAFVWLALYQQSLPPELLAPGNPVWWTTRRPLRQLNYDAARAILRRAGSALGKHVKLHDLRHTAAAQMAQDSALSLSDIQRVLGHVHLSTTQHYLRQHDSDVLARVIEHLQRRNEPRPPPSRPPLAYDPADLHELTGDDAW
;
A
#
# COMPACT_ATOMS: atom_id res chain seq x y z
N VAL A 1 29.96 11.10 19.93
CA VAL A 1 30.36 12.08 18.91
C VAL A 1 29.15 12.26 18.03
N SER A 2 28.49 13.42 18.14
CA SER A 2 27.38 13.79 17.28
C SER A 2 27.96 13.93 15.87
N SER A 3 27.62 13.01 14.96
CA SER A 3 27.95 13.18 13.56
C SER A 3 27.13 14.37 13.06
N GLY A 4 27.74 15.40 12.51
CA GLY A 4 27.07 16.58 11.95
C GLY A 4 26.17 16.25 10.74
N LEU A 5 26.04 14.96 10.36
CA LEU A 5 25.18 14.46 9.31
C LEU A 5 23.70 14.55 9.70
N ALA A 6 22.91 15.25 8.89
CA ALA A 6 21.48 15.43 9.07
C ALA A 6 20.73 15.40 7.71
N VAL A 7 19.40 15.23 7.77
CA VAL A 7 18.51 15.48 6.65
C VAL A 7 17.93 16.88 6.81
N GLY A 8 18.12 17.72 5.80
CA GLY A 8 17.53 19.04 5.68
C GLY A 8 16.40 19.09 4.64
N ALA A 9 15.42 19.97 4.85
CA ALA A 9 14.43 20.33 3.84
C ALA A 9 15.00 21.47 2.98
N LEU A 10 14.76 21.41 1.67
CA LEU A 10 15.12 22.41 0.69
C LEU A 10 13.85 23.11 0.18
N VAL A 11 13.98 24.36 -0.27
CA VAL A 11 12.86 25.11 -0.89
C VAL A 11 12.59 24.58 -2.30
N GLU A 12 13.64 24.21 -3.01
CA GLU A 12 13.61 23.71 -4.40
C GLU A 12 13.89 22.21 -4.46
N PRO A 13 13.55 21.53 -5.58
CA PRO A 13 13.91 20.13 -5.78
C PRO A 13 15.42 19.89 -5.56
N PRO A 14 15.76 18.73 -4.99
CA PRO A 14 14.94 17.57 -4.66
C PRO A 14 14.12 17.68 -3.37
N PHE A 15 13.96 18.86 -2.79
CA PHE A 15 13.26 19.21 -1.54
C PHE A 15 13.87 18.62 -0.26
N TRP A 16 14.77 17.65 -0.38
CA TRP A 16 15.41 16.97 0.75
C TRP A 16 16.88 16.69 0.42
N ALA A 17 17.76 17.01 1.36
CA ALA A 17 19.18 16.76 1.23
C ALA A 17 19.73 16.02 2.44
N VAL A 18 20.83 15.30 2.25
CA VAL A 18 21.67 14.78 3.32
C VAL A 18 22.95 15.60 3.31
N GLY A 19 23.31 16.16 4.45
CA GLY A 19 24.47 17.05 4.52
C GLY A 19 25.20 16.98 5.85
N VAL A 20 26.39 17.56 5.88
CA VAL A 20 27.22 17.73 7.06
C VAL A 20 27.16 19.20 7.45
N ASP A 21 26.80 19.49 8.70
CA ASP A 21 26.71 20.85 9.26
C ASP A 21 25.94 21.85 8.38
N GLY A 22 24.84 21.34 7.77
CA GLY A 22 23.96 22.14 6.91
C GLY A 22 24.37 22.25 5.45
N ALA A 23 25.57 21.79 5.06
CA ALA A 23 26.01 21.74 3.66
C ALA A 23 25.60 20.40 3.01
N PRO A 24 24.78 20.41 1.92
CA PRO A 24 24.40 19.20 1.21
C PRO A 24 25.61 18.44 0.66
N MET A 25 25.53 17.11 0.67
CA MET A 25 26.48 16.26 -0.01
C MET A 25 26.11 16.16 -1.48
N ALA A 26 26.98 16.65 -2.37
CA ALA A 26 26.72 16.78 -3.81
C ALA A 26 26.30 15.46 -4.45
N GLU A 27 26.95 14.33 -4.11
CA GLU A 27 26.63 12.99 -4.63
C GLU A 27 25.23 12.51 -4.22
N VAL A 28 24.71 12.95 -3.08
CA VAL A 28 23.35 12.61 -2.63
C VAL A 28 22.33 13.55 -3.26
N GLU A 29 22.68 14.83 -3.39
CA GLU A 29 21.83 15.83 -4.03
C GLU A 29 21.59 15.49 -5.51
N ASP A 30 22.65 15.20 -6.26
CA ASP A 30 22.58 14.74 -7.67
C ASP A 30 21.64 13.55 -7.81
N PHE A 31 21.81 12.53 -6.95
CA PHE A 31 20.97 11.34 -6.97
C PHE A 31 19.51 11.65 -6.65
N LEU A 32 19.24 12.45 -5.63
CA LEU A 32 17.86 12.78 -5.24
C LEU A 32 17.18 13.67 -6.29
N LEU A 33 17.93 14.52 -6.96
CA LEU A 33 17.43 15.34 -8.05
C LEU A 33 17.04 14.49 -9.27
N ASP A 34 17.90 13.55 -9.67
CA ASP A 34 17.61 12.57 -10.74
C ASP A 34 16.41 11.70 -10.37
N PHE A 35 16.38 11.20 -9.12
CA PHE A 35 15.27 10.40 -8.61
C PHE A 35 13.94 11.18 -8.65
N TRP A 36 13.95 12.47 -8.35
CA TRP A 36 12.76 13.33 -8.44
C TRP A 36 12.40 13.60 -9.92
N ALA A 37 13.36 13.86 -10.79
CA ALA A 37 13.15 14.09 -12.23
C ALA A 37 12.52 12.88 -12.91
N CYS A 38 12.77 11.66 -12.42
CA CYS A 38 12.08 10.43 -12.85
C CYS A 38 10.60 10.36 -12.43
N GLY A 39 10.02 11.43 -11.89
CA GLY A 39 8.60 11.53 -11.53
C GLY A 39 8.25 10.97 -10.14
N ASN A 40 9.23 10.71 -9.30
CA ASN A 40 9.00 10.24 -7.94
C ASN A 40 8.46 11.38 -7.06
N ALA A 41 7.58 11.03 -6.12
CA ALA A 41 6.97 12.02 -5.23
C ALA A 41 7.98 12.56 -4.20
N GLU A 42 7.80 13.82 -3.77
CA GLU A 42 8.59 14.46 -2.70
C GLU A 42 8.71 13.59 -1.44
N SER A 43 7.61 12.95 -1.02
CA SER A 43 7.62 12.03 0.13
C SER A 43 8.53 10.82 -0.07
N SER A 44 8.76 10.39 -1.32
CA SER A 44 9.72 9.34 -1.67
C SER A 44 11.14 9.87 -1.58
N CYS A 45 11.41 11.07 -2.08
CA CYS A 45 12.71 11.74 -1.93
C CYS A 45 13.08 11.87 -0.44
N ARG A 46 12.12 12.30 0.38
CA ARG A 46 12.31 12.35 1.84
C ARG A 46 12.67 10.98 2.44
N ALA A 47 11.94 9.92 2.07
CA ALA A 47 12.21 8.58 2.58
C ALA A 47 13.59 8.08 2.16
N TYR A 48 14.01 8.39 0.94
CA TYR A 48 15.33 8.06 0.40
C TYR A 48 16.43 8.85 1.11
N ALA A 49 16.27 10.16 1.34
CA ALA A 49 17.20 10.97 2.11
C ALA A 49 17.46 10.38 3.52
N PHE A 50 16.39 9.96 4.23
CA PHE A 50 16.54 9.31 5.53
C PHE A 50 17.21 7.92 5.45
N GLY A 51 16.99 7.18 4.37
CA GLY A 51 17.68 5.92 4.11
C GLY A 51 19.18 6.13 3.89
N LEU A 52 19.54 7.12 3.05
CA LEU A 52 20.92 7.52 2.79
C LEU A 52 21.60 8.10 4.03
N LEU A 53 20.92 8.93 4.82
CA LEU A 53 21.46 9.41 6.09
C LEU A 53 21.95 8.27 6.99
N ARG A 54 21.16 7.17 7.08
CA ARG A 54 21.57 6.01 7.89
C ARG A 54 22.79 5.32 7.31
N TRP A 55 22.85 5.21 5.98
CA TRP A 55 23.98 4.62 5.28
C TRP A 55 25.26 5.44 5.48
N PHE A 56 25.22 6.74 5.23
CA PHE A 56 26.38 7.61 5.38
C PHE A 56 26.86 7.70 6.84
N ARG A 57 25.96 7.71 7.81
CA ARG A 57 26.33 7.60 9.24
C ARG A 57 27.06 6.31 9.56
N HIS A 58 26.63 5.18 8.97
CA HIS A 58 27.32 3.93 9.12
C HIS A 58 28.72 3.96 8.50
N LEU A 59 28.87 4.51 7.30
CA LEU A 59 30.15 4.67 6.64
C LEU A 59 31.12 5.56 7.45
N GLN A 60 30.60 6.63 8.03
CA GLN A 60 31.39 7.53 8.90
C GLN A 60 31.92 6.79 10.15
N ILE A 61 31.07 6.00 10.80
CA ILE A 61 31.48 5.18 11.93
C ILE A 61 32.52 4.12 11.52
N ALA A 62 32.35 3.52 10.35
CA ALA A 62 33.24 2.53 9.77
C ALA A 62 34.52 3.15 9.15
N GLN A 63 34.66 4.48 9.17
CA GLN A 63 35.75 5.23 8.52
C GLN A 63 36.01 4.79 7.07
N THR A 64 34.93 4.52 6.34
CA THR A 64 34.95 4.05 4.97
C THR A 64 34.29 5.07 4.06
N SER A 65 34.93 5.46 2.95
CA SER A 65 34.28 6.30 1.95
C SER A 65 33.25 5.48 1.17
N TRP A 66 32.23 6.14 0.63
CA TRP A 66 31.17 5.47 -0.09
C TRP A 66 31.67 4.81 -1.38
N GLU A 67 32.71 5.36 -2.03
CA GLU A 67 33.34 4.80 -3.21
C GLU A 67 34.08 3.48 -2.98
N ARG A 68 34.45 3.23 -1.73
CA ARG A 68 35.18 2.01 -1.32
C ARG A 68 34.29 0.99 -0.62
N ALA A 69 32.99 1.25 -0.57
CA ALA A 69 32.06 0.34 0.08
C ALA A 69 32.03 -1.03 -0.62
N THR A 70 32.05 -2.06 0.17
CA THR A 70 32.01 -3.45 -0.27
C THR A 70 30.75 -4.16 0.22
N ARG A 71 30.53 -5.39 -0.27
CA ARG A 71 29.48 -6.26 0.26
C ARG A 71 29.63 -6.47 1.78
N THR A 72 30.87 -6.53 2.29
CA THR A 72 31.13 -6.63 3.74
C THR A 72 30.61 -5.39 4.46
N THR A 73 30.89 -4.19 3.96
CA THR A 73 30.36 -2.94 4.51
C THR A 73 28.82 -2.94 4.59
N VAL A 74 28.14 -3.42 3.53
CA VAL A 74 26.67 -3.55 3.53
C VAL A 74 26.18 -4.60 4.53
N ARG A 75 26.89 -5.73 4.68
CA ARG A 75 26.54 -6.72 5.71
C ARG A 75 26.63 -6.10 7.11
N ASP A 76 27.70 -5.36 7.39
CA ASP A 76 27.92 -4.75 8.69
C ASP A 76 26.90 -3.63 8.98
N PHE A 77 26.49 -2.90 7.94
CA PHE A 77 25.33 -1.98 8.01
C PHE A 77 24.03 -2.71 8.41
N VAL A 78 23.73 -3.84 7.79
CA VAL A 78 22.54 -4.64 8.15
C VAL A 78 22.63 -5.13 9.59
N LEU A 79 23.81 -5.57 10.05
CA LEU A 79 24.03 -6.00 11.44
C LEU A 79 23.84 -4.83 12.42
N ALA A 80 24.38 -3.65 12.08
CA ALA A 80 24.17 -2.45 12.88
C ALA A 80 22.68 -2.04 12.95
N CYS A 81 21.92 -2.16 11.86
CA CYS A 81 20.48 -1.91 11.84
C CYS A 81 19.67 -2.86 12.74
N LYS A 82 20.19 -4.04 13.05
CA LYS A 82 19.57 -5.03 13.95
C LYS A 82 19.86 -4.78 15.42
N GLN A 83 20.78 -3.89 15.73
CA GLN A 83 21.15 -3.55 17.10
C GLN A 83 20.43 -2.27 17.55
N PRO A 84 20.16 -2.09 18.84
CA PRO A 84 19.75 -0.81 19.38
C PRO A 84 20.82 0.25 19.10
N SER A 85 20.41 1.43 18.63
CA SER A 85 21.33 2.54 18.43
C SER A 85 21.46 3.37 19.70
N ALA A 86 22.55 4.14 19.83
CA ALA A 86 22.75 5.08 20.94
C ALA A 86 21.61 6.14 21.05
N LEU A 87 20.89 6.38 19.93
CA LEU A 87 19.77 7.33 19.84
C LEU A 87 18.39 6.67 19.99
N SER A 88 18.31 5.34 19.99
CA SER A 88 17.05 4.60 20.07
C SER A 88 17.28 3.21 20.64
N SER A 89 16.59 2.89 21.72
CA SER A 89 16.55 1.52 22.28
C SER A 89 15.86 0.49 21.37
N ARG A 90 15.34 0.90 20.22
CA ARG A 90 14.59 0.04 19.30
C ARG A 90 15.44 -0.36 18.10
N THR A 91 15.42 -1.65 17.79
CA THR A 91 15.95 -2.21 16.55
C THR A 91 15.07 -1.85 15.36
N LEU A 92 15.65 -1.75 14.16
CA LEU A 92 14.86 -1.53 12.95
C LEU A 92 14.08 -2.79 12.57
N LYS A 93 12.84 -2.59 12.12
CA LYS A 93 12.02 -3.68 11.60
C LYS A 93 12.60 -4.23 10.29
N PRO A 94 12.45 -5.53 10.00
CA PRO A 94 12.93 -6.15 8.75
C PRO A 94 12.55 -5.39 7.48
N ARG A 95 11.31 -4.89 7.41
CA ARG A 95 10.83 -4.08 6.29
C ARG A 95 11.60 -2.76 6.12
N THR A 96 11.98 -2.11 7.22
CA THR A 96 12.77 -0.88 7.19
C THR A 96 14.20 -1.16 6.75
N ILE A 97 14.81 -2.27 7.20
CA ILE A 97 16.14 -2.70 6.75
C ILE A 97 16.13 -2.97 5.25
N ASN A 98 15.12 -3.69 4.75
CA ASN A 98 14.97 -3.97 3.31
C ASN A 98 14.74 -2.70 2.48
N HIS A 99 14.01 -1.72 3.01
CA HIS A 99 13.87 -0.42 2.37
C HIS A 99 15.20 0.32 2.30
N ASN A 100 15.96 0.37 3.39
CA ASN A 100 17.27 1.01 3.40
C ASN A 100 18.23 0.32 2.40
N LEU A 101 18.23 -1.01 2.30
CA LEU A 101 19.01 -1.73 1.31
C LEU A 101 18.60 -1.38 -0.13
N ALA A 102 17.29 -1.22 -0.39
CA ALA A 102 16.81 -0.78 -1.70
C ALA A 102 17.30 0.63 -2.04
N VAL A 103 17.21 1.56 -1.09
CA VAL A 103 17.69 2.95 -1.23
C VAL A 103 19.19 2.97 -1.53
N VAL A 104 20.00 2.25 -0.76
CA VAL A 104 21.46 2.16 -0.95
C VAL A 104 21.79 1.54 -2.31
N SER A 105 21.05 0.51 -2.72
CA SER A 105 21.23 -0.12 -4.04
C SER A 105 20.93 0.83 -5.19
N GLU A 106 19.84 1.62 -5.10
CA GLU A 106 19.49 2.61 -6.11
C GLU A 106 20.55 3.72 -6.20
N PHE A 107 21.02 4.23 -5.06
CA PHE A 107 22.09 5.21 -5.00
C PHE A 107 23.35 4.70 -5.72
N TYR A 108 23.82 3.49 -5.43
CA TYR A 108 24.99 2.93 -6.11
C TYR A 108 24.74 2.65 -7.58
N ARG A 109 23.53 2.26 -7.98
CA ARG A 109 23.19 2.10 -9.40
C ARG A 109 23.32 3.41 -10.15
N PHE A 110 22.81 4.50 -9.58
CA PHE A 110 22.94 5.84 -10.17
C PHE A 110 24.40 6.26 -10.26
N GLN A 111 25.18 6.17 -9.18
CA GLN A 111 26.58 6.58 -9.15
C GLN A 111 27.44 5.79 -10.14
N LEU A 112 27.23 4.48 -10.24
CA LEU A 112 27.91 3.63 -11.23
C LEU A 112 27.54 4.00 -12.66
N GLY A 113 26.29 4.39 -12.91
CA GLY A 113 25.86 4.93 -14.21
C GLY A 113 26.56 6.23 -14.58
N GLN A 114 27.04 7.00 -13.58
CA GLN A 114 27.84 8.21 -13.75
C GLN A 114 29.36 7.93 -13.75
N GLY A 115 29.76 6.66 -13.74
CA GLY A 115 31.18 6.27 -13.67
C GLY A 115 31.84 6.55 -12.32
N ARG A 116 31.04 6.74 -11.25
CA ARG A 116 31.51 7.05 -9.90
C ARG A 116 31.24 5.88 -8.94
N GLY A 117 32.09 5.69 -7.93
CA GLY A 117 31.87 4.72 -6.87
C GLY A 117 32.69 3.42 -7.01
N PRO A 118 32.30 2.35 -6.31
CA PRO A 118 33.01 1.07 -6.33
C PRO A 118 32.87 0.37 -7.70
N VAL A 119 33.70 -0.64 -7.96
CA VAL A 119 33.69 -1.39 -9.24
C VAL A 119 32.31 -2.03 -9.56
N SER A 120 31.55 -2.35 -8.55
CA SER A 120 30.20 -2.93 -8.68
C SER A 120 29.32 -2.51 -7.51
N ASN A 121 27.99 -2.63 -7.68
CA ASN A 121 27.04 -2.34 -6.61
C ASN A 121 27.30 -3.22 -5.39
N PRO A 122 27.66 -2.65 -4.22
CA PRO A 122 27.99 -3.43 -3.04
C PRO A 122 26.76 -4.13 -2.41
N VAL A 123 25.55 -3.70 -2.77
CA VAL A 123 24.31 -4.36 -2.33
C VAL A 123 24.04 -5.55 -3.25
N PRO A 124 24.03 -6.80 -2.72
CA PRO A 124 23.76 -7.97 -3.54
C PRO A 124 22.40 -7.88 -4.25
N GLN A 125 22.42 -8.01 -5.57
CA GLN A 125 21.21 -8.08 -6.39
C GLN A 125 20.75 -9.53 -6.51
N ARG A 126 19.44 -9.79 -6.45
CA ARG A 126 18.91 -11.08 -6.93
C ARG A 126 19.18 -11.14 -8.43
N GLY A 127 20.08 -12.02 -8.84
CA GLY A 127 20.39 -12.21 -10.26
C GLY A 127 19.09 -12.47 -11.04
N GLU A 128 18.99 -11.87 -12.23
CA GLU A 128 17.93 -12.13 -13.23
C GLU A 128 17.88 -13.60 -13.70
N SER A 129 18.81 -14.42 -13.21
CA SER A 129 19.07 -15.81 -13.57
C SER A 129 17.92 -16.79 -13.27
N ARG A 130 16.79 -16.36 -12.73
CA ARG A 130 15.63 -17.25 -12.50
C ARG A 130 14.57 -17.22 -13.59
N ARG A 131 14.72 -16.40 -14.63
CA ARG A 131 13.72 -16.32 -15.71
C ARG A 131 13.92 -17.29 -16.86
N ASN A 132 15.11 -17.82 -17.04
CA ASN A 132 15.38 -18.80 -18.10
C ASN A 132 15.93 -20.10 -17.50
N GLY A 133 15.05 -21.08 -17.34
CA GLY A 133 15.30 -22.36 -16.71
C GLY A 133 16.06 -23.37 -17.57
N THR A 134 17.12 -22.97 -18.29
CA THR A 134 18.01 -23.93 -18.94
C THR A 134 19.44 -23.66 -18.46
N ARG A 135 19.89 -24.41 -17.45
CA ARG A 135 21.29 -24.48 -17.11
C ARG A 135 22.02 -25.26 -18.19
N SER A 136 22.86 -24.58 -18.98
CA SER A 136 23.87 -25.29 -19.74
C SER A 136 24.90 -25.92 -18.78
N PRO A 137 25.25 -27.20 -18.97
CA PRO A 137 26.27 -27.87 -18.15
C PRO A 137 27.63 -27.17 -18.16
N GLU A 138 27.88 -26.35 -19.18
CA GLU A 138 29.14 -25.60 -19.36
C GLU A 138 29.12 -24.20 -18.73
N ALA A 139 27.98 -23.78 -18.10
CA ALA A 139 27.94 -22.49 -17.45
C ALA A 139 28.86 -22.46 -16.23
N PRO A 140 29.76 -21.46 -16.10
CA PRO A 140 30.69 -21.39 -14.97
C PRO A 140 29.92 -21.35 -13.65
N PHE A 141 30.45 -22.05 -12.64
CA PHE A 141 29.87 -22.13 -11.29
C PHE A 141 29.67 -20.71 -10.74
N ARG A 142 28.43 -20.23 -10.74
CA ARG A 142 28.06 -19.00 -10.05
C ARG A 142 27.68 -19.35 -8.63
N LEU A 143 28.39 -18.74 -7.69
CA LEU A 143 28.03 -18.80 -6.27
C LEU A 143 26.54 -18.55 -6.11
N ASP A 144 25.87 -19.52 -5.46
CA ASP A 144 24.45 -19.53 -5.18
C ASP A 144 23.96 -18.16 -4.64
N PRO A 145 22.81 -17.63 -5.10
CA PRO A 145 22.23 -16.37 -4.64
C PRO A 145 21.76 -16.39 -3.16
N ARG A 146 22.22 -17.33 -2.34
CA ARG A 146 22.00 -17.37 -0.87
C ARG A 146 22.48 -16.12 -0.13
N ALA A 147 23.09 -15.19 -0.82
CA ALA A 147 23.72 -14.01 -0.23
C ALA A 147 22.86 -12.74 -0.33
N ASP A 148 21.56 -12.86 -0.47
CA ASP A 148 20.65 -11.73 -0.34
C ASP A 148 20.60 -11.29 1.13
N LEU A 149 21.12 -10.09 1.41
CA LEU A 149 21.11 -9.49 2.75
C LEU A 149 19.72 -9.02 3.19
N ARG A 150 18.70 -9.21 2.33
CA ARG A 150 17.32 -8.88 2.65
C ARG A 150 16.78 -9.74 3.78
N GLN A 151 16.09 -9.10 4.69
CA GLN A 151 15.49 -9.75 5.85
C GLN A 151 14.16 -10.39 5.48
N ARG A 152 13.88 -11.56 6.04
CA ARG A 152 12.54 -12.16 5.97
C ARG A 152 11.57 -11.26 6.72
N VAL A 153 10.55 -10.79 6.03
CA VAL A 153 9.47 -9.97 6.62
C VAL A 153 8.36 -10.95 7.02
N PRO A 154 8.04 -11.06 8.32
CA PRO A 154 6.87 -11.82 8.73
C PRO A 154 5.63 -11.27 8.01
N GLN A 155 4.83 -12.14 7.42
CA GLN A 155 3.54 -11.77 6.86
C GLN A 155 2.59 -11.58 8.04
N GLY A 156 2.45 -10.33 8.50
CA GLY A 156 1.44 -9.98 9.50
C GLY A 156 0.06 -9.99 8.86
N GLN A 157 -0.91 -10.46 9.62
CA GLN A 157 -2.32 -10.26 9.21
C GLN A 157 -2.63 -8.76 9.17
N PRO A 158 -3.44 -8.31 8.19
CA PRO A 158 -3.96 -6.95 8.18
C PRO A 158 -4.73 -6.69 9.47
N ARG A 159 -4.53 -5.51 10.07
CA ARG A 159 -5.25 -5.13 11.28
C ARG A 159 -6.64 -4.64 10.90
N SER A 160 -7.62 -5.54 10.86
CA SER A 160 -9.03 -5.16 10.81
C SER A 160 -9.54 -4.84 12.21
N LEU A 161 -10.41 -3.85 12.32
CA LEU A 161 -11.11 -3.51 13.55
C LEU A 161 -12.40 -4.33 13.63
N PRO A 162 -12.72 -4.93 14.78
CA PRO A 162 -14.02 -5.58 14.98
C PRO A 162 -15.14 -4.52 15.00
N GLU A 163 -16.35 -4.90 14.65
CA GLU A 163 -17.49 -4.00 14.51
C GLU A 163 -17.83 -3.28 15.81
N SER A 164 -17.71 -3.94 16.95
CA SER A 164 -17.84 -3.32 18.27
C SER A 164 -16.89 -2.13 18.46
N ARG A 165 -15.69 -2.22 17.90
CA ARG A 165 -14.69 -1.16 17.96
C ARG A 165 -15.03 0.01 17.05
N ILE A 166 -15.60 -0.27 15.89
CA ILE A 166 -16.09 0.77 14.97
C ILE A 166 -17.22 1.55 15.66
N ALA A 167 -18.19 0.84 16.27
CA ALA A 167 -19.29 1.46 17.02
C ALA A 167 -18.78 2.33 18.20
N GLU A 168 -17.75 1.89 18.91
CA GLU A 168 -17.12 2.68 19.97
C GLU A 168 -16.45 3.95 19.43
N LEU A 169 -15.77 3.88 18.29
CA LEU A 169 -15.18 5.06 17.64
C LEU A 169 -16.26 6.07 17.25
N PHE A 170 -17.38 5.63 16.67
CA PHE A 170 -18.50 6.51 16.34
C PHE A 170 -19.09 7.20 17.58
N ARG A 171 -19.15 6.52 18.72
CA ARG A 171 -19.66 7.12 19.97
C ARG A 171 -18.74 8.20 20.54
N ILE A 172 -17.41 8.05 20.36
CA ILE A 172 -16.41 8.99 20.87
C ILE A 172 -16.21 10.19 19.93
N LEU A 173 -16.43 9.99 18.62
CA LEU A 173 -16.29 11.06 17.63
C LEU A 173 -17.55 11.93 17.64
N ASP A 174 -17.53 13.06 18.35
CA ASP A 174 -18.70 13.93 18.52
C ASP A 174 -18.93 14.84 17.30
N HIS A 175 -17.86 15.21 16.58
CA HIS A 175 -17.97 16.17 15.49
C HIS A 175 -18.42 15.50 14.17
N PRO A 176 -19.44 16.04 13.46
CA PRO A 176 -19.96 15.46 12.21
C PRO A 176 -18.87 15.22 11.15
N ARG A 177 -17.87 16.14 11.04
CA ARG A 177 -16.70 15.94 10.15
C ARG A 177 -15.99 14.63 10.43
N ASP A 178 -15.72 14.33 11.70
CA ASP A 178 -14.91 13.17 12.09
C ASP A 178 -15.68 11.87 11.87
N ARG A 179 -17.00 11.90 12.06
CA ARG A 179 -17.91 10.81 11.72
C ARG A 179 -18.02 10.59 10.22
N ALA A 180 -18.20 11.67 9.44
CA ALA A 180 -18.18 11.59 7.98
C ALA A 180 -16.87 10.97 7.47
N LEU A 181 -15.73 11.47 7.97
CA LEU A 181 -14.41 10.97 7.57
C LEU A 181 -14.24 9.48 7.91
N LEU A 182 -14.68 9.04 9.09
CA LEU A 182 -14.64 7.64 9.49
C LEU A 182 -15.50 6.77 8.56
N GLU A 183 -16.73 7.21 8.26
CA GLU A 183 -17.66 6.47 7.43
C GLU A 183 -17.18 6.38 5.98
N PHE A 184 -16.64 7.46 5.40
CA PHE A 184 -16.04 7.42 4.07
C PHE A 184 -14.83 6.47 4.01
N TYR A 185 -14.01 6.38 5.07
CA TYR A 185 -12.92 5.40 5.10
C TYR A 185 -13.41 3.97 5.10
N LEU A 186 -14.46 3.68 5.87
CA LEU A 186 -14.99 2.32 6.03
C LEU A 186 -15.76 1.87 4.78
N SER A 187 -16.53 2.75 4.16
CA SER A 187 -17.35 2.41 3.01
C SER A 187 -16.56 2.40 1.69
N SER A 188 -15.71 3.40 1.44
CA SER A 188 -14.99 3.52 0.17
C SER A 188 -13.66 2.77 0.13
N ALA A 189 -13.11 2.40 1.30
CA ALA A 189 -11.76 1.86 1.43
C ALA A 189 -10.66 2.74 0.77
N ALA A 190 -10.90 4.04 0.58
CA ALA A 190 -9.93 4.98 0.02
C ALA A 190 -8.65 5.07 0.88
N ARG A 191 -7.51 5.40 0.25
CA ARG A 191 -6.32 5.71 1.04
C ARG A 191 -6.49 7.04 1.76
N PRO A 192 -5.90 7.20 2.97
CA PRO A 192 -6.01 8.45 3.72
C PRO A 192 -5.66 9.70 2.91
N SER A 193 -4.58 9.66 2.13
CA SER A 193 -4.19 10.78 1.28
C SER A 193 -5.15 11.04 0.12
N GLU A 194 -5.80 10.01 -0.39
CA GLU A 194 -6.79 10.11 -1.48
C GLU A 194 -8.05 10.80 -0.95
N LEU A 195 -8.57 10.35 0.19
CA LEU A 195 -9.77 10.93 0.79
C LEU A 195 -9.55 12.37 1.28
N LEU A 196 -8.39 12.65 1.88
CA LEU A 196 -8.07 14.01 2.39
C LEU A 196 -7.79 15.03 1.29
N ALA A 197 -7.48 14.59 0.08
CA ALA A 197 -7.25 15.47 -1.07
C ALA A 197 -8.52 15.79 -1.87
N MET A 198 -9.67 15.21 -1.52
CA MET A 198 -10.94 15.45 -2.23
C MET A 198 -11.41 16.88 -2.11
N THR A 199 -12.02 17.35 -3.20
CA THR A 199 -12.78 18.61 -3.28
C THR A 199 -14.28 18.34 -3.30
N PHE A 200 -15.11 19.36 -3.13
CA PHE A 200 -16.56 19.18 -3.15
C PHE A 200 -17.09 18.73 -4.53
N GLU A 201 -16.39 19.01 -5.61
CA GLU A 201 -16.72 18.48 -6.95
C GLU A 201 -16.48 16.97 -7.11
N ASP A 202 -15.71 16.36 -6.20
CA ASP A 202 -15.44 14.92 -6.19
C ASP A 202 -16.53 14.13 -5.48
N VAL A 203 -17.55 14.78 -4.92
CA VAL A 203 -18.60 14.17 -4.11
C VAL A 203 -19.90 14.11 -4.88
N ASP A 204 -20.41 12.91 -5.12
CA ASP A 204 -21.70 12.68 -5.79
C ASP A 204 -22.64 11.87 -4.87
N PRO A 205 -23.47 12.56 -4.05
CA PRO A 205 -24.44 11.89 -3.18
C PRO A 205 -25.54 11.15 -3.98
N GLY A 206 -25.89 11.65 -5.17
CA GLY A 206 -26.93 11.08 -6.00
C GLY A 206 -26.56 9.68 -6.53
N GLN A 207 -25.30 9.49 -6.87
CA GLN A 207 -24.75 8.20 -7.30
C GLN A 207 -24.13 7.40 -6.14
N GLN A 208 -24.14 7.93 -4.92
CA GLN A 208 -23.46 7.34 -3.76
C GLN A 208 -21.97 7.05 -4.05
N GLN A 209 -21.30 8.02 -4.67
CA GLN A 209 -19.91 7.87 -5.11
C GLN A 209 -19.06 9.06 -4.69
N ILE A 210 -17.78 8.80 -4.56
CA ILE A 210 -16.73 9.80 -4.45
C ILE A 210 -15.67 9.54 -5.51
N THR A 211 -15.09 10.58 -6.07
CA THR A 211 -13.97 10.47 -7.00
C THR A 211 -12.66 10.75 -6.27
N VAL A 212 -11.69 9.86 -6.40
CA VAL A 212 -10.37 10.03 -5.78
C VAL A 212 -9.26 10.00 -6.82
N THR A 213 -8.20 10.77 -6.60
CA THR A 213 -6.99 10.70 -7.41
C THR A 213 -6.03 9.66 -6.81
N ARG A 214 -5.78 8.57 -7.53
CA ARG A 214 -4.97 7.45 -7.06
C ARG A 214 -3.51 7.81 -6.87
N LYS A 215 -2.96 7.47 -5.70
CA LYS A 215 -1.53 7.63 -5.42
C LYS A 215 -0.71 6.71 -6.35
N GLY A 216 0.21 7.28 -7.09
CA GLY A 216 1.09 6.56 -8.02
C GLY A 216 0.69 6.76 -9.48
N THR A 217 -0.47 6.28 -9.90
CA THR A 217 -0.96 6.43 -11.29
C THR A 217 -1.53 7.81 -11.61
N ARG A 218 -1.89 8.60 -10.57
CA ARG A 218 -2.65 9.87 -10.69
C ARG A 218 -3.98 9.74 -11.43
N ALA A 219 -4.45 8.53 -11.69
CA ALA A 219 -5.74 8.29 -12.33
C ALA A 219 -6.89 8.69 -11.38
N ARG A 220 -7.91 9.33 -11.93
CA ARG A 220 -9.18 9.58 -11.23
C ARG A 220 -9.99 8.27 -11.21
N GLN A 221 -10.54 7.93 -10.06
CA GLN A 221 -11.36 6.73 -9.91
C GLN A 221 -12.56 7.01 -9.00
N ALA A 222 -13.75 6.65 -9.49
CA ALA A 222 -14.96 6.64 -8.67
C ALA A 222 -14.91 5.46 -7.69
N LEU A 223 -15.29 5.71 -6.46
CA LEU A 223 -15.43 4.73 -5.37
C LEU A 223 -16.81 4.83 -4.77
N PRO A 224 -17.44 3.71 -4.39
CA PRO A 224 -18.70 3.72 -3.68
C PRO A 224 -18.51 4.31 -2.26
N ALA A 225 -19.56 4.93 -1.75
CA ALA A 225 -19.64 5.34 -0.36
C ALA A 225 -21.04 5.09 0.19
N SER A 226 -21.14 4.79 1.50
CA SER A 226 -22.44 4.53 2.14
C SER A 226 -23.31 5.78 2.18
N PRO A 227 -24.64 5.66 2.16
CA PRO A 227 -25.56 6.78 2.34
C PRO A 227 -25.26 7.56 3.63
N GLU A 228 -24.91 6.87 4.70
CA GLU A 228 -24.58 7.46 6.00
C GLU A 228 -23.38 8.41 5.92
N ALA A 229 -22.38 8.09 5.06
CA ALA A 229 -21.24 8.98 4.85
C ALA A 229 -21.68 10.36 4.33
N PHE A 230 -22.64 10.39 3.40
CA PHE A 230 -23.20 11.63 2.85
C PHE A 230 -24.09 12.36 3.83
N VAL A 231 -24.84 11.65 4.68
CA VAL A 231 -25.61 12.27 5.77
C VAL A 231 -24.68 13.00 6.74
N TRP A 232 -23.64 12.35 7.21
CA TRP A 232 -22.65 12.99 8.10
C TRP A 232 -21.91 14.14 7.41
N LEU A 233 -21.65 14.02 6.09
CA LEU A 233 -21.05 15.10 5.31
C LEU A 233 -21.97 16.31 5.24
N ALA A 234 -23.27 16.12 4.97
CA ALA A 234 -24.24 17.20 4.92
C ALA A 234 -24.36 17.93 6.28
N LEU A 235 -24.38 17.19 7.38
CA LEU A 235 -24.35 17.78 8.73
C LEU A 235 -23.06 18.56 9.00
N TYR A 236 -21.93 18.08 8.50
CA TYR A 236 -20.66 18.79 8.62
C TYR A 236 -20.65 20.08 7.77
N GLN A 237 -21.18 20.04 6.55
CA GLN A 237 -21.25 21.19 5.66
C GLN A 237 -22.05 22.36 6.29
N GLN A 238 -23.09 22.06 7.08
CA GLN A 238 -23.85 23.09 7.80
C GLN A 238 -23.00 23.86 8.82
N SER A 239 -21.89 23.31 9.27
CA SER A 239 -20.96 23.95 10.21
C SER A 239 -19.85 24.76 9.53
N LEU A 240 -19.77 24.71 8.20
CA LEU A 240 -18.74 25.42 7.42
C LEU A 240 -19.26 26.79 6.93
N PRO A 241 -18.39 27.79 6.83
CA PRO A 241 -18.68 29.03 6.11
C PRO A 241 -19.04 28.73 4.65
N PRO A 242 -20.07 29.41 4.08
CA PRO A 242 -20.52 29.18 2.70
C PRO A 242 -19.40 29.31 1.66
N GLU A 243 -18.42 30.18 1.90
CA GLU A 243 -17.29 30.43 1.01
C GLU A 243 -16.42 29.21 0.81
N LEU A 244 -16.41 28.30 1.79
CA LEU A 244 -15.62 27.07 1.75
C LEU A 244 -16.34 25.92 1.02
N LEU A 245 -17.63 26.07 0.69
CA LEU A 245 -18.43 25.01 0.05
C LEU A 245 -18.35 25.03 -1.49
N ALA A 246 -17.53 25.89 -2.08
CA ALA A 246 -17.36 25.94 -3.53
C ALA A 246 -16.79 24.61 -4.07
N PRO A 247 -17.19 24.17 -5.28
CA PRO A 247 -16.84 22.85 -5.83
C PRO A 247 -15.35 22.52 -5.81
N GLY A 248 -14.47 23.45 -6.17
CA GLY A 248 -13.02 23.30 -6.19
C GLY A 248 -12.35 23.35 -4.81
N ASN A 249 -13.10 23.66 -3.74
CA ASN A 249 -12.53 23.73 -2.40
C ASN A 249 -12.38 22.33 -1.77
N PRO A 250 -11.38 22.15 -0.88
CA PRO A 250 -11.22 20.90 -0.13
C PRO A 250 -12.48 20.58 0.69
N VAL A 251 -12.84 19.31 0.75
CA VAL A 251 -13.95 18.83 1.61
C VAL A 251 -13.61 18.98 3.09
N TRP A 252 -12.36 18.71 3.46
CA TRP A 252 -11.98 18.50 4.86
C TRP A 252 -11.21 19.69 5.43
N TRP A 253 -11.78 20.34 6.45
CA TRP A 253 -11.22 21.51 7.13
C TRP A 253 -10.95 21.22 8.61
N THR A 254 -9.99 21.95 9.21
CA THR A 254 -9.80 21.93 10.66
C THR A 254 -10.99 22.57 11.37
N THR A 255 -11.25 22.17 12.62
CA THR A 255 -12.35 22.73 13.45
C THR A 255 -11.94 23.96 14.22
N ARG A 256 -10.64 24.24 14.34
CA ARG A 256 -10.10 25.42 15.04
C ARG A 256 -9.70 26.49 14.05
N ARG A 257 -10.00 27.75 14.35
CA ARG A 257 -9.59 28.91 13.55
C ARG A 257 -8.10 29.22 13.74
N PRO A 258 -7.38 29.70 12.71
CA PRO A 258 -7.87 29.83 11.34
C PRO A 258 -8.14 28.47 10.71
N LEU A 259 -9.27 28.35 9.96
CA LEU A 259 -9.63 27.13 9.24
C LEU A 259 -8.57 26.86 8.17
N ARG A 260 -8.08 25.62 8.16
CA ARG A 260 -7.07 25.13 7.20
C ARG A 260 -7.53 23.79 6.67
N GLN A 261 -7.11 23.43 5.46
CA GLN A 261 -7.33 22.08 4.95
C GLN A 261 -6.79 21.03 5.93
N LEU A 262 -7.58 20.01 6.19
CA LEU A 262 -7.21 18.92 7.09
C LEU A 262 -6.11 18.07 6.46
N ASN A 263 -4.92 18.10 7.02
CA ASN A 263 -3.82 17.29 6.56
C ASN A 263 -3.79 15.90 7.23
N TYR A 264 -2.89 15.03 6.73
CA TYR A 264 -2.75 13.66 7.22
C TYR A 264 -2.44 13.58 8.72
N ASP A 265 -1.57 14.44 9.24
CA ASP A 265 -1.17 14.40 10.65
C ASP A 265 -2.31 14.85 11.57
N ALA A 266 -3.10 15.83 11.14
CA ALA A 266 -4.30 16.26 11.86
C ALA A 266 -5.37 15.14 11.89
N ALA A 267 -5.65 14.50 10.75
CA ALA A 267 -6.55 13.37 10.68
C ALA A 267 -6.06 12.18 11.53
N ARG A 268 -4.77 11.89 11.50
CA ARG A 268 -4.15 10.88 12.37
C ARG A 268 -4.28 11.23 13.85
N ALA A 269 -4.17 12.51 14.21
CA ALA A 269 -4.32 12.97 15.59
C ALA A 269 -5.74 12.77 16.11
N ILE A 270 -6.78 12.90 15.26
CA ILE A 270 -8.18 12.63 15.61
C ILE A 270 -8.32 11.18 16.06
N LEU A 271 -7.93 10.21 15.19
CA LEU A 271 -8.03 8.79 15.51
C LEU A 271 -7.12 8.38 16.68
N ARG A 272 -5.97 9.01 16.84
CA ARG A 272 -5.10 8.76 18.00
C ARG A 272 -5.78 9.14 19.30
N ARG A 273 -6.47 10.32 19.36
CA ARG A 273 -7.21 10.76 20.55
C ARG A 273 -8.38 9.81 20.84
N ALA A 274 -9.19 9.49 19.84
CA ALA A 274 -10.29 8.54 19.97
C ALA A 274 -9.81 7.16 20.43
N GLY A 275 -8.73 6.64 19.82
CA GLY A 275 -8.14 5.36 20.20
C GLY A 275 -7.55 5.38 21.62
N SER A 276 -6.92 6.48 22.03
CA SER A 276 -6.40 6.62 23.41
C SER A 276 -7.53 6.58 24.45
N ALA A 277 -8.66 7.21 24.18
CA ALA A 277 -9.83 7.15 25.03
C ALA A 277 -10.40 5.71 25.16
N LEU A 278 -10.17 4.86 24.16
CA LEU A 278 -10.53 3.44 24.14
C LEU A 278 -9.43 2.51 24.66
N GLY A 279 -8.31 3.06 25.15
CA GLY A 279 -7.15 2.27 25.59
C GLY A 279 -6.44 1.50 24.47
N LYS A 280 -6.65 1.86 23.21
CA LYS A 280 -6.06 1.16 22.04
C LYS A 280 -5.59 2.12 20.96
N HIS A 281 -4.61 1.65 20.17
CA HIS A 281 -4.02 2.45 19.11
C HIS A 281 -4.69 2.12 17.77
N VAL A 282 -5.43 3.11 17.21
CA VAL A 282 -6.08 3.03 15.91
C VAL A 282 -5.36 3.93 14.91
N LYS A 283 -5.09 3.42 13.71
CA LYS A 283 -4.46 4.15 12.61
C LYS A 283 -5.45 4.34 11.46
N LEU A 284 -5.29 5.43 10.70
CA LEU A 284 -6.06 5.66 9.47
C LEU A 284 -6.03 4.46 8.51
N HIS A 285 -4.89 3.80 8.40
CA HIS A 285 -4.75 2.67 7.49
C HIS A 285 -5.46 1.40 7.98
N ASP A 286 -5.67 1.28 9.30
CA ASP A 286 -6.43 0.17 9.87
C ASP A 286 -7.91 0.22 9.43
N LEU A 287 -8.50 1.42 9.20
CA LEU A 287 -9.85 1.59 8.67
C LEU A 287 -9.99 1.02 7.24
N ARG A 288 -9.02 1.32 6.38
CA ARG A 288 -8.99 0.75 5.02
C ARG A 288 -8.81 -0.78 5.06
N HIS A 289 -7.99 -1.29 5.98
CA HIS A 289 -7.84 -2.74 6.17
C HIS A 289 -9.16 -3.36 6.64
N THR A 290 -9.89 -2.66 7.49
CA THR A 290 -11.21 -3.08 7.97
C THR A 290 -12.22 -3.13 6.82
N ALA A 291 -12.33 -2.07 6.03
CA ALA A 291 -13.19 -2.03 4.84
C ALA A 291 -12.85 -3.17 3.86
N ALA A 292 -11.57 -3.38 3.59
CA ALA A 292 -11.13 -4.47 2.70
C ALA A 292 -11.45 -5.86 3.27
N ALA A 293 -11.33 -6.05 4.59
CA ALA A 293 -11.68 -7.30 5.25
C ALA A 293 -13.20 -7.55 5.24
N GLN A 294 -14.02 -6.50 5.45
CA GLN A 294 -15.48 -6.60 5.34
C GLN A 294 -15.92 -6.96 3.92
N MET A 295 -15.35 -6.28 2.89
CA MET A 295 -15.60 -6.64 1.49
C MET A 295 -15.19 -8.09 1.17
N ALA A 296 -14.08 -8.58 1.74
CA ALA A 296 -13.62 -9.95 1.52
C ALA A 296 -14.48 -11.02 2.20
N GLN A 297 -15.31 -10.63 3.17
CA GLN A 297 -16.29 -11.51 3.84
C GLN A 297 -17.59 -11.62 3.06
N ASP A 298 -17.87 -10.67 2.17
CA ASP A 298 -19.08 -10.70 1.35
C ASP A 298 -18.88 -11.63 0.15
N SER A 299 -19.62 -12.71 0.13
CA SER A 299 -19.59 -13.71 -0.95
C SER A 299 -20.11 -13.18 -2.30
N ALA A 300 -20.84 -12.07 -2.31
CA ALA A 300 -21.32 -11.42 -3.52
C ALA A 300 -20.23 -10.63 -4.24
N LEU A 301 -19.12 -10.29 -3.55
CA LEU A 301 -18.00 -9.52 -4.12
C LEU A 301 -16.88 -10.45 -4.58
N SER A 302 -16.51 -10.34 -5.84
CA SER A 302 -15.34 -11.07 -6.36
C SER A 302 -14.03 -10.43 -5.88
N LEU A 303 -12.95 -11.22 -5.87
CA LEU A 303 -11.61 -10.69 -5.54
C LEU A 303 -11.16 -9.58 -6.51
N SER A 304 -11.59 -9.65 -7.77
CA SER A 304 -11.34 -8.59 -8.77
C SER A 304 -12.07 -7.29 -8.44
N ASP A 305 -13.30 -7.36 -7.91
CA ASP A 305 -14.04 -6.17 -7.49
C ASP A 305 -13.34 -5.48 -6.32
N ILE A 306 -12.96 -6.27 -5.32
CA ILE A 306 -12.20 -5.78 -4.16
C ILE A 306 -10.87 -5.18 -4.61
N GLN A 307 -10.13 -5.83 -5.52
CA GLN A 307 -8.89 -5.31 -6.07
C GLN A 307 -9.10 -3.96 -6.76
N ARG A 308 -10.16 -3.83 -7.55
CA ARG A 308 -10.52 -2.62 -8.28
C ARG A 308 -10.84 -1.47 -7.31
N VAL A 309 -11.70 -1.70 -6.32
CA VAL A 309 -12.03 -0.71 -5.29
C VAL A 309 -10.78 -0.26 -4.53
N LEU A 310 -9.95 -1.20 -4.12
CA LEU A 310 -8.69 -0.90 -3.41
C LEU A 310 -7.63 -0.25 -4.31
N GLY A 311 -7.74 -0.34 -5.64
CA GLY A 311 -6.72 0.15 -6.57
C GLY A 311 -5.36 -0.53 -6.32
N HIS A 312 -5.36 -1.85 -6.15
CA HIS A 312 -4.13 -2.65 -6.05
C HIS A 312 -3.69 -3.08 -7.45
N VAL A 313 -2.49 -2.68 -7.87
CA VAL A 313 -1.90 -3.08 -9.15
C VAL A 313 -1.67 -4.59 -9.19
N HIS A 314 -1.29 -5.19 -8.04
CA HIS A 314 -1.01 -6.62 -7.94
C HIS A 314 -2.06 -7.34 -7.09
N LEU A 315 -2.62 -8.42 -7.63
CA LEU A 315 -3.61 -9.27 -6.95
C LEU A 315 -3.07 -9.83 -5.62
N SER A 316 -1.78 -10.14 -5.56
CA SER A 316 -1.10 -10.63 -4.35
C SER A 316 -1.29 -9.70 -3.13
N THR A 317 -1.48 -8.41 -3.34
CA THR A 317 -1.73 -7.45 -2.26
C THR A 317 -3.14 -7.61 -1.69
N THR A 318 -4.12 -7.96 -2.53
CA THR A 318 -5.52 -8.20 -2.12
C THR A 318 -5.68 -9.58 -1.49
N GLN A 319 -4.93 -10.59 -1.93
CA GLN A 319 -4.95 -11.94 -1.38
C GLN A 319 -4.65 -12.01 0.13
N HIS A 320 -3.95 -11.02 0.69
CA HIS A 320 -3.72 -10.94 2.13
C HIS A 320 -5.01 -10.90 2.97
N TYR A 321 -6.09 -10.39 2.41
CA TYR A 321 -7.38 -10.32 3.11
C TYR A 321 -8.14 -11.65 3.06
N LEU A 322 -7.90 -12.49 2.07
CA LEU A 322 -8.52 -13.83 1.95
C LEU A 322 -7.96 -14.83 2.96
N ARG A 323 -6.71 -14.67 3.39
CA ARG A 323 -6.06 -15.59 4.34
C ARG A 323 -6.66 -15.58 5.75
N GLN A 324 -7.53 -14.63 6.06
CA GLN A 324 -8.22 -14.57 7.35
C GLN A 324 -9.31 -15.65 7.51
N HIS A 325 -9.63 -16.38 6.44
CA HIS A 325 -10.74 -17.32 6.38
C HIS A 325 -10.32 -18.73 5.95
N ASP A 326 -9.10 -19.18 6.30
CA ASP A 326 -8.66 -20.54 5.97
C ASP A 326 -9.62 -21.60 6.53
N SER A 327 -10.24 -21.38 7.70
CA SER A 327 -11.27 -22.25 8.26
C SER A 327 -12.53 -22.32 7.38
N ASP A 328 -12.95 -21.18 6.85
CA ASP A 328 -14.15 -21.10 6.00
C ASP A 328 -13.90 -21.70 4.61
N VAL A 329 -12.67 -21.60 4.11
CA VAL A 329 -12.24 -22.26 2.88
C VAL A 329 -12.28 -23.78 3.06
N LEU A 330 -11.75 -24.27 4.18
CA LEU A 330 -11.80 -25.71 4.48
C LEU A 330 -13.23 -26.22 4.58
N ALA A 331 -14.11 -25.50 5.28
CA ALA A 331 -15.52 -25.86 5.40
C ALA A 331 -16.22 -25.92 4.03
N ARG A 332 -16.01 -24.91 3.17
CA ARG A 332 -16.56 -24.89 1.80
C ARG A 332 -16.01 -25.99 0.92
N VAL A 333 -14.72 -26.32 1.05
CA VAL A 333 -14.13 -27.44 0.30
C VAL A 333 -14.70 -28.78 0.78
N ILE A 334 -14.89 -28.97 2.08
CA ILE A 334 -15.53 -30.17 2.64
C ILE A 334 -16.96 -30.31 2.10
N GLU A 335 -17.74 -29.22 2.14
CA GLU A 335 -19.11 -29.20 1.60
C GLU A 335 -19.14 -29.48 0.09
N HIS A 336 -18.19 -28.92 -0.68
CA HIS A 336 -18.04 -29.26 -2.10
C HIS A 336 -17.74 -30.75 -2.33
N LEU A 337 -16.84 -31.33 -1.53
CA LEU A 337 -16.51 -32.75 -1.62
C LEU A 337 -17.69 -33.64 -1.25
N GLN A 338 -18.50 -33.23 -0.26
CA GLN A 338 -19.72 -33.92 0.11
C GLN A 338 -20.75 -33.90 -1.05
N ARG A 339 -21.01 -32.73 -1.64
CA ARG A 339 -21.88 -32.57 -2.82
C ARG A 339 -21.38 -33.32 -4.03
N ARG A 340 -20.08 -33.52 -4.21
CA ARG A 340 -19.50 -34.30 -5.30
C ARG A 340 -19.82 -35.81 -5.17
N ASN A 341 -19.98 -36.29 -3.95
CA ASN A 341 -20.31 -37.70 -3.66
C ASN A 341 -21.82 -37.96 -3.65
N GLU A 342 -22.69 -36.94 -3.76
CA GLU A 342 -24.10 -37.12 -3.95
C GLU A 342 -24.39 -37.66 -5.36
N PRO A 343 -25.26 -38.67 -5.50
CA PRO A 343 -25.64 -39.17 -6.81
C PRO A 343 -26.24 -38.05 -7.65
N ARG A 344 -25.58 -37.71 -8.73
CA ARG A 344 -26.07 -36.67 -9.65
C ARG A 344 -27.43 -37.14 -10.19
N PRO A 345 -28.51 -36.37 -10.02
CA PRO A 345 -29.75 -36.72 -10.68
C PRO A 345 -29.49 -36.90 -12.19
N PRO A 346 -30.05 -37.90 -12.83
CA PRO A 346 -29.85 -38.09 -14.25
C PRO A 346 -30.19 -36.77 -14.96
N PRO A 347 -29.38 -36.36 -15.97
CA PRO A 347 -29.67 -35.15 -16.69
C PRO A 347 -31.12 -35.27 -17.22
N SER A 348 -31.98 -34.35 -16.78
CA SER A 348 -33.30 -34.20 -17.36
C SER A 348 -33.09 -33.76 -18.81
N ARG A 349 -32.95 -34.70 -19.71
CA ARG A 349 -33.11 -34.42 -21.12
C ARG A 349 -34.55 -33.92 -21.25
N PRO A 350 -34.77 -32.67 -21.73
CA PRO A 350 -36.11 -32.36 -22.22
C PRO A 350 -36.46 -33.45 -23.23
N PRO A 351 -37.65 -34.00 -23.19
CA PRO A 351 -38.04 -34.94 -24.22
C PRO A 351 -37.85 -34.19 -25.54
N LEU A 352 -36.97 -34.71 -26.41
CA LEU A 352 -36.91 -34.28 -27.78
C LEU A 352 -38.26 -34.73 -28.37
N ALA A 353 -39.27 -33.87 -28.23
CA ALA A 353 -40.52 -33.99 -28.97
C ALA A 353 -40.19 -33.61 -30.40
N TYR A 354 -39.69 -34.56 -31.15
CA TYR A 354 -39.73 -34.48 -32.61
C TYR A 354 -41.18 -34.61 -33.02
N ASP A 355 -41.63 -33.65 -33.82
CA ASP A 355 -42.94 -33.82 -34.47
C ASP A 355 -42.89 -35.11 -35.30
N PRO A 356 -43.87 -36.03 -35.17
CA PRO A 356 -43.91 -37.20 -35.97
C PRO A 356 -43.86 -36.94 -37.51
N ALA A 357 -44.30 -35.77 -37.96
CA ALA A 357 -44.18 -35.32 -39.34
C ALA A 357 -42.70 -35.06 -39.74
N ASP A 358 -41.90 -34.47 -38.85
CA ASP A 358 -40.47 -34.23 -39.10
C ASP A 358 -39.64 -35.52 -39.12
N LEU A 359 -40.06 -36.53 -38.35
CA LEU A 359 -39.42 -37.83 -38.37
C LEU A 359 -39.73 -38.58 -39.66
N HIS A 360 -40.93 -38.41 -40.25
CA HIS A 360 -41.34 -39.03 -41.54
C HIS A 360 -40.53 -38.43 -42.69
N GLU A 361 -40.24 -37.13 -42.65
CA GLU A 361 -39.43 -36.44 -43.67
C GLU A 361 -37.93 -36.83 -43.61
N LEU A 362 -37.41 -37.16 -42.41
CA LEU A 362 -36.02 -37.55 -42.21
C LEU A 362 -35.70 -39.02 -42.42
N THR A 363 -36.69 -39.88 -42.24
CA THR A 363 -36.48 -41.34 -42.37
C THR A 363 -36.86 -41.91 -43.74
N GLY A 364 -37.49 -41.14 -44.62
CA GLY A 364 -37.85 -41.52 -45.97
C GLY A 364 -38.62 -42.86 -46.01
N ASP A 365 -39.81 -42.86 -46.59
CA ASP A 365 -40.53 -44.10 -46.90
C ASP A 365 -39.72 -44.97 -47.91
N ASP A 366 -38.82 -45.79 -47.39
CA ASP A 366 -38.36 -46.91 -48.15
C ASP A 366 -38.43 -48.17 -47.26
N ALA A 367 -39.57 -48.87 -47.42
CA ALA A 367 -39.77 -50.17 -46.90
C ALA A 367 -38.79 -51.18 -47.53
N TRP A 368 -38.12 -51.96 -46.68
CA TRP A 368 -37.71 -53.34 -47.01
C TRP A 368 -38.25 -54.25 -45.97
#